data_43be17190636a0e214b0fa278070fab9
#
_entry.id   43be17190636a0e214b0fa278070fab9
#
_cell.length_a   1.000
_cell.length_b   1.000
_cell.length_c   1.000
_cell.angle_alpha   90.00
_cell.angle_beta   90.00
_cell.angle_gamma   90.00
#
_symmetry.space_group_name_H-M   'P 1'
#
loop_
_entity.id
_entity.type
_entity.pdbx_description
1 polymer ?
#
loop_
_entity_poly.entity_id
_entity_poly.type
_entity_poly.pdbx_seq_one_letter_code
_entity_poly.pdbx_strand_id
1 'polypeptide(L)'
;MFDKNFDDMQSEEMREYFMQMNNPYYLYAKSMTDLYDEVYKPKTPVIENLLYSGTYLFVGAPKVGKSFFMAQIAYHISKGVDIWDYKVNKGTVLYLALEDDYARLQRRLYTMFGECENDNLYLATQSHQLNDGLDKQLEYFIGKHPDTKLIIIDTLQKIREISGDKFSYASDYDIVARLKKFSDNNNVCLLLVHHTRKQQSDDCFETISGTNGLLGAADGAFLLQKEKRTSPKATLDAVGRDQQDQRLYLEFNRERCIWELIKAENELWTLPDDPILENVSNIVNNENTEWIGTATELVTELGLDISPNSLTRHLNVNADRLFNEYNISYENTRTHAGRQVTFKIIPKETE
;
A
#
# COMPACT_ATOMS: atom_id res chain seq x y z
N MET A 1 0.32 4.51 16.71
CA MET A 1 0.19 5.78 17.44
C MET A 1 -1.21 5.79 18.06
N PHE A 2 -1.35 6.03 19.36
CA PHE A 2 -2.60 5.76 20.10
C PHE A 2 -3.59 6.90 19.84
N ASP A 3 -4.55 6.66 18.93
CA ASP A 3 -5.65 7.59 18.64
C ASP A 3 -6.83 7.39 19.63
N LYS A 4 -6.61 7.71 20.90
CA LYS A 4 -7.71 8.20 21.72
C LYS A 4 -7.61 9.72 21.74
N ASN A 5 -8.67 10.40 21.29
CA ASN A 5 -8.79 11.84 21.37
C ASN A 5 -8.76 12.21 22.87
N PHE A 6 -7.66 12.80 23.35
CA PHE A 6 -7.45 13.12 24.77
C PHE A 6 -8.50 14.08 25.31
N ASP A 7 -9.16 14.84 24.43
CA ASP A 7 -10.16 15.84 24.80
C ASP A 7 -11.51 15.24 25.26
N ASP A 8 -11.77 13.94 24.94
CA ASP A 8 -13.04 13.28 25.23
C ASP A 8 -13.01 12.34 26.45
N MET A 9 -11.85 12.17 27.10
CA MET A 9 -11.70 11.28 28.26
C MET A 9 -12.01 11.99 29.57
N GLN A 10 -12.88 11.38 30.42
CA GLN A 10 -13.07 11.85 31.78
C GLN A 10 -11.78 11.69 32.60
N SER A 11 -11.57 12.54 33.62
CA SER A 11 -10.30 12.63 34.36
C SER A 11 -9.85 11.30 35.01
N GLU A 12 -10.74 10.41 35.29
CA GLU A 12 -10.50 9.09 35.87
C GLU A 12 -10.04 8.07 34.85
N GLU A 13 -10.66 8.03 33.66
CA GLU A 13 -10.23 7.22 32.50
C GLU A 13 -8.83 7.63 32.03
N MET A 14 -8.53 8.92 32.06
CA MET A 14 -7.22 9.45 31.69
C MET A 14 -6.11 9.00 32.67
N ARG A 15 -6.42 8.96 33.97
CA ARG A 15 -5.50 8.44 35.00
C ARG A 15 -5.25 6.94 34.84
N GLU A 16 -6.26 6.15 34.59
CA GLU A 16 -6.12 4.72 34.35
C GLU A 16 -5.30 4.46 33.08
N TYR A 17 -5.57 5.20 32.01
CA TYR A 17 -4.79 5.12 30.77
C TYR A 17 -3.30 5.42 31.02
N PHE A 18 -2.97 6.50 31.76
CA PHE A 18 -1.56 6.83 32.08
C PHE A 18 -0.92 5.79 33.00
N MET A 19 -1.65 5.24 33.98
CA MET A 19 -1.14 4.16 34.84
C MET A 19 -0.83 2.90 34.03
N GLN A 20 -1.69 2.53 33.10
CA GLN A 20 -1.51 1.38 32.21
C GLN A 20 -0.32 1.60 31.27
N MET A 21 -0.20 2.77 30.67
CA MET A 21 0.90 3.10 29.74
C MET A 21 2.27 3.18 30.43
N ASN A 22 2.32 3.53 31.71
CA ASN A 22 3.54 3.55 32.50
C ASN A 22 3.91 2.17 33.10
N ASN A 23 3.05 1.17 32.97
CA ASN A 23 3.36 -0.18 33.40
C ASN A 23 4.19 -0.90 32.31
N PRO A 24 5.46 -1.26 32.58
CA PRO A 24 6.32 -1.92 31.57
C PRO A 24 5.81 -3.32 31.17
N TYR A 25 4.89 -3.90 31.93
CA TYR A 25 4.28 -5.21 31.66
C TYR A 25 2.87 -5.09 31.03
N TYR A 26 2.40 -3.85 30.77
CA TYR A 26 1.08 -3.67 30.16
C TYR A 26 1.10 -4.07 28.69
N LEU A 27 0.28 -5.05 28.36
CA LEU A 27 0.02 -5.45 26.97
C LEU A 27 -1.26 -4.77 26.49
N TYR A 28 -1.14 -3.85 25.54
CA TYR A 28 -2.31 -3.26 24.89
C TYR A 28 -2.99 -4.32 24.01
N ALA A 29 -4.12 -4.84 24.47
CA ALA A 29 -4.92 -5.83 23.77
C ALA A 29 -6.34 -5.34 23.61
N LYS A 30 -6.96 -5.64 22.48
CA LYS A 30 -8.37 -5.40 22.21
C LYS A 30 -9.12 -6.72 22.16
N SER A 31 -10.34 -6.74 22.69
CA SER A 31 -11.23 -7.87 22.48
C SER A 31 -11.73 -7.90 21.02
N MET A 32 -12.22 -9.05 20.56
CA MET A 32 -12.86 -9.17 19.25
C MET A 32 -14.06 -8.22 19.11
N THR A 33 -14.78 -7.99 20.20
CA THR A 33 -15.89 -7.04 20.25
C THR A 33 -15.41 -5.62 20.00
N ASP A 34 -14.32 -5.19 20.67
CA ASP A 34 -13.74 -3.86 20.50
C ASP A 34 -13.25 -3.67 19.04
N LEU A 35 -12.67 -4.70 18.43
CA LEU A 35 -12.27 -4.65 17.03
C LEU A 35 -13.44 -4.39 16.08
N TYR A 36 -14.59 -5.01 16.31
CA TYR A 36 -15.78 -4.80 15.47
C TYR A 36 -16.50 -3.47 15.74
N ASP A 37 -16.28 -2.88 16.90
CA ASP A 37 -16.87 -1.60 17.27
C ASP A 37 -16.06 -0.39 16.76
N GLU A 38 -14.89 -0.61 16.17
CA GLU A 38 -14.03 0.42 15.58
C GLU A 38 -14.06 0.40 14.04
N VAL A 39 -13.88 1.58 13.44
CA VAL A 39 -13.66 1.73 12.00
C VAL A 39 -12.18 1.86 11.73
N TYR A 40 -11.63 0.94 10.97
CA TYR A 40 -10.24 1.01 10.53
C TYR A 40 -10.15 1.65 9.16
N LYS A 41 -9.17 2.54 8.98
CA LYS A 41 -8.93 3.15 7.67
C LYS A 41 -8.47 2.08 6.68
N PRO A 42 -9.09 2.00 5.49
CA PRO A 42 -8.69 1.06 4.47
C PRO A 42 -7.27 1.33 4.00
N LYS A 43 -6.56 0.29 3.57
CA LYS A 43 -5.31 0.47 2.84
C LYS A 43 -5.62 1.14 1.51
N THR A 44 -4.96 2.27 1.24
CA THR A 44 -5.18 3.02 0.01
C THR A 44 -4.52 2.28 -1.16
N PRO A 45 -5.23 1.90 -2.23
CA PRO A 45 -4.61 1.39 -3.42
C PRO A 45 -3.72 2.48 -4.06
N VAL A 46 -2.55 2.11 -4.49
CA VAL A 46 -1.65 2.95 -5.31
C VAL A 46 -1.87 2.61 -6.79
N ILE A 47 -2.01 1.32 -7.06
CA ILE A 47 -2.51 0.77 -8.33
C ILE A 47 -3.60 -0.22 -7.94
N GLU A 48 -4.84 0.02 -8.35
CA GLU A 48 -5.99 -0.81 -7.99
C GLU A 48 -5.77 -2.27 -8.35
N ASN A 49 -6.12 -3.18 -7.47
CA ASN A 49 -5.96 -4.63 -7.61
C ASN A 49 -4.51 -5.13 -7.81
N LEU A 50 -3.49 -4.25 -7.68
CA LEU A 50 -2.10 -4.65 -7.89
C LEU A 50 -1.15 -4.17 -6.78
N LEU A 51 -1.25 -2.92 -6.31
CA LEU A 51 -0.32 -2.35 -5.36
C LEU A 51 -1.02 -1.42 -4.36
N TYR A 52 -0.81 -1.65 -3.08
CA TYR A 52 -1.43 -0.90 -1.99
C TYR A 52 -0.38 -0.21 -1.11
N SER A 53 -0.82 0.65 -0.19
CA SER A 53 0.06 1.12 0.89
C SER A 53 0.56 -0.08 1.70
N GLY A 54 1.85 -0.07 2.04
CA GLY A 54 2.54 -1.20 2.68
C GLY A 54 3.94 -1.39 2.13
N THR A 55 4.62 -2.45 2.52
CA THR A 55 6.00 -2.74 2.10
C THR A 55 6.05 -3.98 1.23
N TYR A 56 6.51 -3.81 0.00
CA TYR A 56 6.59 -4.86 -1.01
C TYR A 56 8.02 -5.07 -1.49
N LEU A 57 8.36 -6.32 -1.77
CA LEU A 57 9.59 -6.67 -2.45
C LEU A 57 9.37 -6.71 -3.96
N PHE A 58 10.26 -6.10 -4.74
CA PHE A 58 10.31 -6.29 -6.20
C PHE A 58 11.58 -7.03 -6.57
N VAL A 59 11.44 -8.28 -6.95
CA VAL A 59 12.55 -9.22 -7.06
C VAL A 59 12.73 -9.69 -8.49
N GLY A 60 13.95 -10.04 -8.85
CA GLY A 60 14.28 -10.63 -10.16
C GLY A 60 15.77 -10.69 -10.40
N ALA A 61 16.18 -11.49 -11.37
CA ALA A 61 17.57 -11.65 -11.72
C ALA A 61 18.25 -10.31 -12.11
N PRO A 62 19.58 -10.17 -11.93
CA PRO A 62 20.29 -9.00 -12.42
C PRO A 62 20.06 -8.80 -13.93
N LYS A 63 19.84 -7.54 -14.34
CA LYS A 63 19.63 -7.14 -15.74
C LYS A 63 18.35 -7.71 -16.40
N VAL A 64 17.37 -8.17 -15.63
CA VAL A 64 16.06 -8.62 -16.15
C VAL A 64 15.17 -7.46 -16.62
N GLY A 65 15.44 -6.23 -16.19
CA GLY A 65 14.66 -5.04 -16.55
C GLY A 65 13.92 -4.39 -15.39
N LYS A 66 14.27 -4.73 -14.13
CA LYS A 66 13.63 -4.18 -12.92
C LYS A 66 13.61 -2.65 -12.88
N SER A 67 14.75 -1.99 -13.09
CA SER A 67 14.82 -0.52 -12.99
C SER A 67 14.03 0.20 -14.09
N PHE A 68 13.80 -0.44 -15.26
CA PHE A 68 12.84 0.06 -16.25
C PHE A 68 11.41 -0.05 -15.74
N PHE A 69 11.08 -1.18 -15.12
CA PHE A 69 9.76 -1.37 -14.52
C PHE A 69 9.51 -0.39 -13.38
N MET A 70 10.51 -0.15 -12.52
CA MET A 70 10.42 0.86 -11.45
C MET A 70 10.19 2.27 -12.00
N ALA A 71 10.91 2.67 -13.03
CA ALA A 71 10.72 3.96 -13.69
C ALA A 71 9.32 4.07 -14.34
N GLN A 72 8.81 2.97 -14.91
CA GLN A 72 7.47 2.91 -15.49
C GLN A 72 6.39 3.09 -14.44
N ILE A 73 6.41 2.32 -13.36
CA ILE A 73 5.46 2.47 -12.24
C ILE A 73 5.53 3.89 -11.65
N ALA A 74 6.74 4.40 -11.41
CA ALA A 74 6.94 5.74 -10.86
C ALA A 74 6.33 6.83 -11.74
N TYR A 75 6.50 6.73 -13.05
CA TYR A 75 5.90 7.66 -14.02
C TYR A 75 4.38 7.60 -14.00
N HIS A 76 3.80 6.41 -14.09
CA HIS A 76 2.34 6.26 -14.14
C HIS A 76 1.67 6.82 -12.88
N ILE A 77 2.20 6.52 -11.69
CA ILE A 77 1.65 7.00 -10.43
C ILE A 77 1.80 8.52 -10.30
N SER A 78 2.96 9.07 -10.62
CA SER A 78 3.20 10.51 -10.49
C SER A 78 2.39 11.35 -11.49
N LYS A 79 2.07 10.79 -12.65
CA LYS A 79 1.22 11.44 -13.67
C LYS A 79 -0.27 11.17 -13.45
N GLY A 80 -0.65 10.10 -12.72
CA GLY A 80 -2.03 9.66 -12.62
C GLY A 80 -2.56 9.02 -13.89
N VAL A 81 -1.69 8.38 -14.66
CA VAL A 81 -2.06 7.68 -15.91
C VAL A 81 -2.11 6.19 -15.63
N ASP A 82 -3.20 5.56 -16.00
CA ASP A 82 -3.39 4.12 -15.81
C ASP A 82 -2.25 3.31 -16.40
N ILE A 83 -1.80 2.28 -15.68
CA ILE A 83 -0.79 1.34 -16.16
C ILE A 83 -1.49 0.09 -16.69
N TRP A 84 -1.36 -0.17 -17.97
CA TRP A 84 -2.10 -1.23 -18.67
C TRP A 84 -3.61 -1.05 -18.45
N ASP A 85 -4.29 -2.06 -17.88
CA ASP A 85 -5.72 -2.01 -17.56
C ASP A 85 -6.00 -1.68 -16.08
N TYR A 86 -4.96 -1.34 -15.30
CA TYR A 86 -5.06 -1.05 -13.88
C TYR A 86 -5.15 0.45 -13.62
N LYS A 87 -6.15 0.86 -12.86
CA LYS A 87 -6.34 2.24 -12.41
C LYS A 87 -5.22 2.67 -11.46
N VAL A 88 -4.76 3.91 -11.61
CA VAL A 88 -3.69 4.48 -10.81
C VAL A 88 -4.19 5.65 -9.99
N ASN A 89 -3.94 5.60 -8.69
CA ASN A 89 -4.17 6.73 -7.80
C ASN A 89 -2.96 7.66 -7.82
N LYS A 90 -3.14 8.85 -8.43
CA LYS A 90 -2.10 9.87 -8.56
C LYS A 90 -1.54 10.31 -7.23
N GLY A 91 -0.24 10.58 -7.18
CA GLY A 91 0.46 11.18 -6.04
C GLY A 91 1.94 11.34 -6.27
N THR A 92 2.61 11.97 -5.32
CA THR A 92 4.06 12.15 -5.36
C THR A 92 4.78 10.82 -5.21
N VAL A 93 5.83 10.64 -6.01
CA VAL A 93 6.69 9.46 -6.01
C VAL A 93 8.14 9.86 -5.73
N LEU A 94 8.79 9.17 -4.78
CA LEU A 94 10.22 9.25 -4.56
C LEU A 94 10.90 7.97 -5.06
N TYR A 95 11.81 8.10 -6.01
CA TYR A 95 12.60 6.98 -6.52
C TYR A 95 14.08 7.12 -6.14
N LEU A 96 14.52 6.35 -5.15
CA LEU A 96 15.92 6.21 -4.76
C LEU A 96 16.60 5.22 -5.72
N ALA A 97 17.18 5.74 -6.81
CA ALA A 97 17.90 4.98 -7.82
C ALA A 97 19.39 4.88 -7.45
N LEU A 98 19.72 4.14 -6.39
CA LEU A 98 21.03 4.15 -5.73
C LEU A 98 22.14 3.40 -6.48
N GLU A 99 21.81 2.74 -7.59
CA GLU A 99 22.77 2.11 -8.50
C GLU A 99 22.92 2.88 -9.81
N ASP A 100 22.28 4.05 -9.92
CA ASP A 100 22.24 4.85 -11.13
C ASP A 100 22.92 6.22 -10.96
N ASP A 101 23.09 6.95 -12.05
CA ASP A 101 23.47 8.35 -12.09
C ASP A 101 22.41 9.19 -12.83
N TYR A 102 22.38 10.50 -12.58
CA TYR A 102 21.37 11.38 -13.16
C TYR A 102 21.41 11.42 -14.69
N ALA A 103 22.58 11.32 -15.32
CA ALA A 103 22.68 11.33 -16.77
C ALA A 103 22.07 10.06 -17.41
N ARG A 104 22.22 8.92 -16.73
CA ARG A 104 21.60 7.66 -17.17
C ARG A 104 20.09 7.67 -16.92
N LEU A 105 19.64 8.19 -15.78
CA LEU A 105 18.22 8.35 -15.48
C LEU A 105 17.55 9.29 -16.49
N GLN A 106 18.14 10.44 -16.79
CA GLN A 106 17.62 11.39 -17.78
C GLN A 106 17.42 10.71 -19.14
N ARG A 107 18.46 10.04 -19.67
CA ARG A 107 18.37 9.34 -20.96
C ARG A 107 17.31 8.24 -20.95
N ARG A 108 17.22 7.46 -19.85
CA ARG A 108 16.23 6.40 -19.68
C ARG A 108 14.81 6.97 -19.72
N LEU A 109 14.51 7.97 -18.89
CA LEU A 109 13.20 8.59 -18.83
C LEU A 109 12.80 9.22 -20.15
N TYR A 110 13.74 9.90 -20.82
CA TYR A 110 13.48 10.48 -22.14
C TYR A 110 13.17 9.40 -23.19
N THR A 111 13.89 8.27 -23.17
CA THR A 111 13.62 7.14 -24.08
C THR A 111 12.25 6.52 -23.81
N MET A 112 11.86 6.42 -22.54
CA MET A 112 10.62 5.76 -22.13
C MET A 112 9.38 6.63 -22.38
N PHE A 113 9.46 7.93 -22.10
CA PHE A 113 8.29 8.80 -22.01
C PHE A 113 8.37 10.04 -22.91
N GLY A 114 9.50 10.28 -23.55
CA GLY A 114 9.73 11.48 -24.35
C GLY A 114 9.92 12.73 -23.50
N GLU A 115 9.69 13.89 -24.12
CA GLU A 115 9.70 15.18 -23.43
C GLU A 115 8.37 15.36 -22.70
N CYS A 116 8.42 15.37 -21.37
CA CYS A 116 7.24 15.60 -20.52
C CYS A 116 7.64 16.27 -19.20
N GLU A 117 6.82 17.19 -18.75
CA GLU A 117 6.92 17.78 -17.41
C GLU A 117 6.29 16.83 -16.39
N ASN A 118 6.97 16.61 -15.27
CA ASN A 118 6.45 15.77 -14.17
C ASN A 118 7.05 16.18 -12.81
N ASP A 119 6.41 17.14 -12.15
CA ASP A 119 6.87 17.70 -10.88
C ASP A 119 6.55 16.81 -9.67
N ASN A 120 5.80 15.72 -9.86
CA ASN A 120 5.46 14.76 -8.80
C ASN A 120 6.40 13.53 -8.78
N LEU A 121 7.40 13.45 -9.68
CA LEU A 121 8.39 12.39 -9.68
C LEU A 121 9.75 12.91 -9.25
N TYR A 122 10.17 12.53 -8.05
CA TYR A 122 11.46 12.89 -7.46
C TYR A 122 12.43 11.74 -7.57
N LEU A 123 13.66 12.03 -7.99
CA LEU A 123 14.73 11.05 -8.21
C LEU A 123 15.93 11.41 -7.32
N ALA A 124 16.47 10.41 -6.62
CA ALA A 124 17.70 10.56 -5.84
C ALA A 124 18.65 9.40 -6.14
N THR A 125 19.93 9.71 -6.34
CA THR A 125 20.99 8.72 -6.60
C THR A 125 21.83 8.42 -5.37
N GLN A 126 21.54 9.08 -4.26
CA GLN A 126 22.20 8.92 -2.96
C GLN A 126 21.18 9.01 -1.84
N SER A 127 21.42 8.27 -0.76
CA SER A 127 20.66 8.32 0.49
C SER A 127 21.57 7.92 1.65
N HIS A 128 21.12 8.18 2.87
CA HIS A 128 21.70 7.56 4.05
C HIS A 128 21.39 6.06 4.09
N GLN A 129 22.14 5.33 4.90
CA GLN A 129 21.81 3.95 5.25
C GLN A 129 20.70 3.92 6.31
N LEU A 130 20.07 2.77 6.49
CA LEU A 130 18.91 2.65 7.38
C LEU A 130 19.22 3.00 8.84
N ASN A 131 20.43 2.63 9.34
CA ASN A 131 20.84 2.97 10.70
C ASN A 131 21.51 4.35 10.80
N ASP A 132 21.73 5.03 9.68
CA ASP A 132 22.36 6.35 9.61
C ASP A 132 21.34 7.48 9.27
N GLY A 133 20.06 7.21 9.45
CA GLY A 133 19.01 8.22 9.35
C GLY A 133 18.25 8.26 8.03
N LEU A 134 18.21 7.18 7.25
CA LEU A 134 17.35 7.07 6.07
C LEU A 134 15.87 7.32 6.42
N ASP A 135 15.39 6.75 7.52
CA ASP A 135 14.03 6.96 8.03
C ASP A 135 13.70 8.45 8.20
N LYS A 136 14.61 9.22 8.80
CA LYS A 136 14.44 10.68 8.96
C LYS A 136 14.46 11.43 7.63
N GLN A 137 15.27 10.98 6.66
CA GLN A 137 15.26 11.56 5.31
C GLN A 137 13.89 11.33 4.64
N LEU A 138 13.34 10.11 4.77
CA LEU A 138 12.04 9.77 4.21
C LEU A 138 10.91 10.52 4.92
N GLU A 139 10.93 10.61 6.26
CA GLU A 139 9.96 11.41 7.03
C GLU A 139 10.00 12.88 6.63
N TYR A 140 11.19 13.45 6.46
CA TYR A 140 11.35 14.83 6.00
C TYR A 140 10.78 15.05 4.59
N PHE A 141 10.99 14.08 3.68
CA PHE A 141 10.44 14.13 2.33
C PHE A 141 8.91 14.09 2.37
N ILE A 142 8.31 13.14 3.09
CA ILE A 142 6.85 13.02 3.24
C ILE A 142 6.27 14.28 3.89
N GLY A 143 6.94 14.86 4.89
CA GLY A 143 6.50 16.11 5.51
C GLY A 143 6.42 17.29 4.55
N LYS A 144 7.24 17.29 3.48
CA LYS A 144 7.17 18.27 2.39
C LYS A 144 6.20 17.90 1.27
N HIS A 145 5.93 16.62 1.09
CA HIS A 145 5.07 16.06 0.05
C HIS A 145 4.04 15.12 0.68
N PRO A 146 3.01 15.65 1.36
CA PRO A 146 2.04 14.85 2.12
C PRO A 146 1.17 13.95 1.24
N ASP A 147 1.13 14.21 -0.06
CA ASP A 147 0.47 13.40 -1.09
C ASP A 147 1.35 12.23 -1.60
N THR A 148 2.49 11.95 -0.95
CA THR A 148 3.38 10.85 -1.34
C THR A 148 2.66 9.50 -1.28
N LYS A 149 2.61 8.80 -2.41
CA LYS A 149 1.97 7.48 -2.56
C LYS A 149 2.98 6.35 -2.61
N LEU A 150 4.14 6.58 -3.24
CA LEU A 150 5.13 5.54 -3.49
C LEU A 150 6.55 6.03 -3.20
N ILE A 151 7.31 5.19 -2.50
CA ILE A 151 8.76 5.32 -2.37
C ILE A 151 9.40 4.04 -2.92
N ILE A 152 10.25 4.17 -3.93
CA ILE A 152 10.99 3.05 -4.52
C ILE A 152 12.43 3.11 -4.02
N ILE A 153 12.96 1.98 -3.55
CA ILE A 153 14.36 1.83 -3.13
C ILE A 153 15.05 0.81 -4.05
N ASP A 154 15.86 1.27 -4.99
CA ASP A 154 16.59 0.44 -5.97
C ASP A 154 18.11 0.62 -5.75
N THR A 155 18.76 -0.24 -4.97
CA THR A 155 18.30 -1.51 -4.43
C THR A 155 18.37 -1.54 -2.89
N LEU A 156 17.62 -2.46 -2.27
CA LEU A 156 17.66 -2.73 -0.83
C LEU A 156 19.10 -2.93 -0.33
N GLN A 157 19.98 -3.53 -1.13
CA GLN A 157 21.39 -3.76 -0.80
C GLN A 157 22.16 -2.45 -0.50
N LYS A 158 21.79 -1.34 -1.11
CA LYS A 158 22.49 -0.05 -0.95
C LYS A 158 22.20 0.67 0.35
N ILE A 159 21.06 0.39 0.97
CA ILE A 159 20.67 0.99 2.25
C ILE A 159 21.05 0.13 3.46
N ARG A 160 21.60 -1.08 3.23
CA ARG A 160 22.12 -1.96 4.27
C ARG A 160 23.46 -1.48 4.79
N GLU A 161 23.72 -1.69 6.06
CA GLU A 161 25.05 -1.47 6.62
C GLU A 161 26.08 -2.44 6.05
N ILE A 162 27.26 -1.91 5.78
CA ILE A 162 28.47 -2.68 5.45
C ILE A 162 29.22 -2.95 6.77
N SER A 163 28.60 -3.55 7.75
CA SER A 163 29.27 -3.88 9.00
C SER A 163 29.19 -5.38 9.31
N GLY A 164 30.31 -6.08 9.02
CA GLY A 164 30.63 -7.39 9.56
C GLY A 164 29.89 -8.59 8.96
N ASP A 165 30.50 -9.72 9.06
CA ASP A 165 30.28 -11.06 8.54
C ASP A 165 28.88 -11.74 8.69
N LYS A 166 27.78 -11.00 8.82
CA LYS A 166 26.49 -11.62 9.11
C LYS A 166 25.38 -11.14 8.19
N PHE A 167 25.33 -11.66 6.99
CA PHE A 167 24.06 -11.84 6.27
C PHE A 167 23.25 -12.93 7.01
N SER A 168 22.59 -12.54 8.08
CA SER A 168 21.74 -13.48 8.83
C SER A 168 20.27 -13.23 8.53
N TYR A 169 19.46 -14.27 8.64
CA TYR A 169 18.00 -14.23 8.57
C TYR A 169 17.42 -13.12 9.46
N ALA A 170 17.92 -12.98 10.68
CA ALA A 170 17.47 -11.97 11.62
C ALA A 170 17.70 -10.53 11.10
N SER A 171 18.89 -10.28 10.50
CA SER A 171 19.23 -8.96 9.95
C SER A 171 18.31 -8.56 8.77
N ASP A 172 18.01 -9.49 7.88
CA ASP A 172 17.14 -9.26 6.74
C ASP A 172 15.68 -8.99 7.17
N TYR A 173 15.19 -9.77 8.12
CA TYR A 173 13.87 -9.58 8.72
C TYR A 173 13.75 -8.21 9.40
N ASP A 174 14.73 -7.83 10.23
CA ASP A 174 14.72 -6.58 10.99
C ASP A 174 14.72 -5.34 10.08
N ILE A 175 15.46 -5.39 8.97
CA ILE A 175 15.49 -4.30 7.98
C ILE A 175 14.09 -4.10 7.37
N VAL A 176 13.46 -5.17 6.88
CA VAL A 176 12.13 -5.06 6.25
C VAL A 176 11.07 -4.71 7.29
N ALA A 177 11.13 -5.28 8.50
CA ALA A 177 10.21 -4.97 9.58
C ALA A 177 10.26 -3.48 9.99
N ARG A 178 11.46 -2.89 10.03
CA ARG A 178 11.64 -1.45 10.29
C ARG A 178 11.05 -0.59 9.18
N LEU A 179 11.32 -0.94 7.92
CA LEU A 179 10.75 -0.26 6.76
C LEU A 179 9.21 -0.42 6.71
N LYS A 180 8.70 -1.60 7.07
CA LYS A 180 7.27 -1.84 7.19
C LYS A 180 6.62 -0.94 8.23
N LYS A 181 7.21 -0.83 9.43
CA LYS A 181 6.71 0.08 10.46
C LYS A 181 6.66 1.53 9.98
N PHE A 182 7.67 1.96 9.21
CA PHE A 182 7.69 3.29 8.58
C PHE A 182 6.52 3.45 7.58
N SER A 183 6.35 2.48 6.68
CA SER A 183 5.27 2.46 5.69
C SER A 183 3.88 2.51 6.34
N ASP A 184 3.63 1.66 7.33
CA ASP A 184 2.37 1.59 8.07
C ASP A 184 2.05 2.92 8.80
N ASN A 185 3.06 3.54 9.42
CA ASN A 185 2.89 4.81 10.14
C ASN A 185 2.57 6.00 9.22
N ASN A 186 3.06 5.97 7.98
CA ASN A 186 2.92 7.06 7.03
C ASN A 186 1.88 6.78 5.93
N ASN A 187 1.26 5.61 5.93
CA ASN A 187 0.29 5.15 4.92
C ASN A 187 0.82 5.31 3.47
N VAL A 188 2.09 4.96 3.25
CA VAL A 188 2.75 5.00 1.94
C VAL A 188 3.12 3.61 1.46
N CYS A 189 3.24 3.42 0.15
CA CYS A 189 3.82 2.21 -0.42
C CYS A 189 5.35 2.31 -0.46
N LEU A 190 6.04 1.31 0.08
CA LEU A 190 7.47 1.09 -0.11
C LEU A 190 7.68 -0.08 -1.07
N LEU A 191 8.37 0.16 -2.18
CA LEU A 191 8.73 -0.86 -3.15
C LEU A 191 10.24 -1.09 -3.11
N LEU A 192 10.66 -2.21 -2.55
CA LEU A 192 12.06 -2.55 -2.27
C LEU A 192 12.60 -3.46 -3.35
N VAL A 193 13.48 -2.95 -4.20
CA VAL A 193 14.08 -3.74 -5.28
C VAL A 193 15.19 -4.63 -4.74
N HIS A 194 15.12 -5.92 -5.07
CA HIS A 194 16.08 -6.92 -4.62
C HIS A 194 16.44 -7.91 -5.74
N HIS A 195 17.49 -8.72 -5.53
CA HIS A 195 17.97 -9.69 -6.51
C HIS A 195 17.61 -11.13 -6.12
N THR A 196 17.33 -11.98 -7.10
CA THR A 196 17.21 -13.43 -6.88
C THR A 196 18.58 -14.09 -6.73
N ARG A 197 18.63 -15.21 -5.99
CA ARG A 197 19.77 -16.16 -6.04
C ARG A 197 19.77 -16.95 -7.35
N LYS A 198 20.92 -17.52 -7.68
CA LYS A 198 21.07 -18.36 -8.87
C LYS A 198 20.53 -19.81 -8.70
N GLN A 199 20.00 -20.16 -7.55
CA GLN A 199 19.43 -21.47 -7.29
C GLN A 199 18.07 -21.62 -7.99
N GLN A 200 17.83 -22.76 -8.62
CA GLN A 200 16.51 -23.17 -9.08
C GLN A 200 15.75 -23.79 -7.90
N SER A 201 14.51 -23.39 -7.73
CA SER A 201 13.56 -23.98 -6.79
C SER A 201 12.24 -24.22 -7.50
N ASP A 202 11.47 -25.21 -7.04
CA ASP A 202 10.14 -25.49 -7.57
C ASP A 202 9.17 -24.35 -7.22
N ASP A 203 9.37 -23.69 -6.06
CA ASP A 203 8.72 -22.42 -5.73
C ASP A 203 9.62 -21.26 -6.17
N CYS A 204 9.10 -20.44 -7.09
CA CYS A 204 9.82 -19.30 -7.64
C CYS A 204 10.17 -18.25 -6.56
N PHE A 205 9.36 -18.09 -5.50
CA PHE A 205 9.62 -17.16 -4.39
C PHE A 205 10.73 -17.62 -3.44
N GLU A 206 11.05 -18.92 -3.38
CA GLU A 206 12.22 -19.43 -2.66
C GLU A 206 13.54 -18.96 -3.27
N THR A 207 13.53 -18.48 -4.52
CA THR A 207 14.71 -17.94 -5.18
C THR A 207 15.08 -16.53 -4.72
N ILE A 208 14.27 -15.89 -3.88
CA ILE A 208 14.57 -14.56 -3.34
C ILE A 208 15.91 -14.62 -2.59
N SER A 209 16.84 -13.76 -3.01
CA SER A 209 18.18 -13.68 -2.42
C SER A 209 18.08 -13.16 -0.99
N GLY A 210 18.63 -13.89 -0.04
CA GLY A 210 18.49 -13.58 1.38
C GLY A 210 17.94 -14.81 2.08
N THR A 211 17.03 -14.61 2.93
CA THR A 211 16.37 -15.65 3.70
C THR A 211 14.86 -15.52 3.50
N ASN A 212 14.10 -16.57 3.79
CA ASN A 212 12.63 -16.49 3.86
C ASN A 212 12.15 -15.34 4.78
N GLY A 213 13.07 -14.73 5.53
CA GLY A 213 12.82 -13.56 6.38
C GLY A 213 12.41 -12.30 5.64
N LEU A 214 12.93 -12.05 4.45
CA LEU A 214 12.56 -10.86 3.67
C LEU A 214 11.07 -10.91 3.28
N LEU A 215 10.66 -12.04 2.69
CA LEU A 215 9.27 -12.23 2.27
C LEU A 215 8.31 -12.29 3.47
N GLY A 216 8.72 -12.96 4.55
CA GLY A 216 7.91 -13.08 5.76
C GLY A 216 7.63 -11.75 6.47
N ALA A 217 8.52 -10.76 6.35
CA ALA A 217 8.37 -9.44 6.94
C ALA A 217 7.59 -8.46 6.05
N ALA A 218 7.59 -8.64 4.73
CA ALA A 218 6.90 -7.79 3.77
C ALA A 218 5.38 -8.03 3.73
N ASP A 219 4.62 -7.09 3.19
CA ASP A 219 3.19 -7.25 2.92
C ASP A 219 2.94 -8.07 1.66
N GLY A 220 3.88 -8.06 0.72
CA GLY A 220 3.83 -8.85 -0.49
C GLY A 220 5.13 -8.80 -1.30
N ALA A 221 5.13 -9.48 -2.42
CA ALA A 221 6.26 -9.49 -3.34
C ALA A 221 5.83 -9.61 -4.80
N PHE A 222 6.65 -9.02 -5.65
CA PHE A 222 6.57 -9.12 -7.10
C PHE A 222 7.85 -9.80 -7.60
N LEU A 223 7.71 -10.84 -8.39
CA LEU A 223 8.83 -11.58 -8.97
C LEU A 223 8.82 -11.47 -10.49
N LEU A 224 9.77 -10.70 -11.05
CA LEU A 224 9.96 -10.54 -12.48
C LEU A 224 10.92 -11.59 -13.01
N GLN A 225 10.44 -12.48 -13.89
CA GLN A 225 11.21 -13.58 -14.44
C GLN A 225 11.14 -13.61 -15.97
N LYS A 226 12.26 -13.99 -16.60
CA LYS A 226 12.34 -14.30 -18.04
C LYS A 226 12.70 -15.76 -18.22
N GLU A 227 12.03 -16.46 -19.13
CA GLU A 227 12.40 -17.84 -19.48
C GLU A 227 13.84 -17.92 -19.99
N LYS A 228 14.22 -16.98 -20.86
CA LYS A 228 15.56 -16.84 -21.40
C LYS A 228 16.01 -15.40 -21.31
N ARG A 229 17.28 -15.17 -21.01
CA ARG A 229 17.85 -13.83 -20.87
C ARG A 229 17.65 -12.93 -22.10
N THR A 230 17.59 -13.51 -23.29
CA THR A 230 17.42 -12.82 -24.57
C THR A 230 15.95 -12.61 -24.95
N SER A 231 15.01 -13.27 -24.26
CA SER A 231 13.57 -13.15 -24.52
C SER A 231 13.07 -11.75 -24.17
N PRO A 232 12.23 -11.11 -24.99
CA PRO A 232 11.49 -9.93 -24.60
C PRO A 232 10.36 -10.29 -23.60
N LYS A 233 9.89 -11.54 -23.59
CA LYS A 233 8.79 -11.99 -22.74
C LYS A 233 9.26 -12.29 -21.32
N ALA A 234 8.42 -11.93 -20.37
CA ALA A 234 8.63 -12.18 -18.95
C ALA A 234 7.27 -12.51 -18.25
N THR A 235 7.36 -13.11 -17.07
CA THR A 235 6.25 -13.18 -16.12
C THR A 235 6.54 -12.25 -14.95
N LEU A 236 5.48 -11.65 -14.42
CA LEU A 236 5.47 -10.97 -13.14
C LEU A 236 4.48 -11.68 -12.23
N ASP A 237 4.99 -12.44 -11.28
CA ASP A 237 4.18 -13.07 -10.25
C ASP A 237 4.04 -12.10 -9.07
N ALA A 238 2.82 -11.85 -8.63
CA ALA A 238 2.50 -10.99 -7.50
C ALA A 238 1.79 -11.81 -6.42
N VAL A 239 2.29 -11.72 -5.19
CA VAL A 239 1.70 -12.35 -3.99
C VAL A 239 1.65 -11.33 -2.85
N GLY A 240 0.65 -11.44 -1.99
CA GLY A 240 0.54 -10.52 -0.85
C GLY A 240 -0.49 -10.95 0.19
N ARG A 241 -0.43 -10.32 1.38
CA ARG A 241 -1.33 -10.64 2.51
C ARG A 241 -2.76 -10.15 2.26
N ASP A 242 -2.88 -9.01 1.59
CA ASP A 242 -4.15 -8.29 1.40
C ASP A 242 -4.53 -8.18 -0.09
N GLN A 243 -3.87 -8.94 -0.96
CA GLN A 243 -4.13 -8.99 -2.38
C GLN A 243 -4.13 -10.44 -2.87
N GLN A 244 -4.80 -10.68 -3.96
CA GLN A 244 -4.83 -12.00 -4.58
C GLN A 244 -3.54 -12.28 -5.32
N ASP A 245 -3.15 -13.54 -5.38
CA ASP A 245 -2.05 -13.99 -6.20
C ASP A 245 -2.39 -13.78 -7.68
N GLN A 246 -1.46 -13.18 -8.41
CA GLN A 246 -1.62 -12.84 -9.82
C GLN A 246 -0.39 -13.23 -10.61
N ARG A 247 -0.61 -13.64 -11.86
CA ARG A 247 0.47 -13.79 -12.84
C ARG A 247 0.19 -12.93 -14.05
N LEU A 248 1.10 -11.98 -14.29
CA LEU A 248 1.06 -11.09 -15.45
C LEU A 248 2.10 -11.54 -16.48
N TYR A 249 1.67 -11.72 -17.71
CA TYR A 249 2.56 -12.00 -18.84
C TYR A 249 2.91 -10.70 -19.53
N LEU A 250 4.18 -10.38 -19.56
CA LEU A 250 4.69 -9.10 -20.04
C LEU A 250 5.59 -9.29 -21.25
N GLU A 251 5.63 -8.28 -22.11
CA GLU A 251 6.61 -8.16 -23.19
C GLU A 251 7.36 -6.83 -23.09
N PHE A 252 8.68 -6.88 -23.20
CA PHE A 252 9.53 -5.70 -23.14
C PHE A 252 9.62 -5.05 -24.52
N ASN A 253 9.02 -3.88 -24.66
CA ASN A 253 9.15 -3.03 -25.84
C ASN A 253 10.55 -2.39 -25.84
N ARG A 254 11.40 -2.80 -26.77
CA ARG A 254 12.80 -2.37 -26.81
C ARG A 254 12.98 -0.94 -27.30
N GLU A 255 12.07 -0.42 -28.11
CA GLU A 255 12.14 0.94 -28.64
C GLU A 255 11.84 1.96 -27.55
N ARG A 256 10.77 1.72 -26.77
CA ARG A 256 10.35 2.59 -25.67
C ARG A 256 10.92 2.18 -24.31
N CYS A 257 11.59 1.03 -24.21
CA CYS A 257 12.11 0.51 -22.95
C CYS A 257 11.06 0.36 -21.85
N ILE A 258 9.82 -0.01 -22.20
CA ILE A 258 8.70 -0.24 -21.27
C ILE A 258 8.22 -1.68 -21.32
N TRP A 259 7.55 -2.11 -20.25
CA TRP A 259 6.86 -3.39 -20.17
C TRP A 259 5.40 -3.22 -20.60
N GLU A 260 4.95 -4.02 -21.52
CA GLU A 260 3.57 -4.09 -22.02
C GLU A 260 2.90 -5.34 -21.48
N LEU A 261 1.64 -5.23 -21.03
CA LEU A 261 0.85 -6.37 -20.57
C LEU A 261 0.30 -7.12 -21.77
N ILE A 262 0.56 -8.42 -21.83
CA ILE A 262 0.01 -9.31 -22.85
C ILE A 262 -1.23 -10.04 -22.33
N LYS A 263 -1.18 -10.50 -21.06
CA LYS A 263 -2.25 -11.26 -20.41
C LYS A 263 -2.09 -11.19 -18.91
N ALA A 264 -3.19 -11.12 -18.19
CA ALA A 264 -3.25 -11.34 -16.76
C ALA A 264 -3.97 -12.68 -16.47
N GLU A 265 -3.41 -13.47 -15.56
CA GLU A 265 -4.07 -14.62 -14.95
C GLU A 265 -4.31 -14.26 -13.49
N ASN A 266 -5.56 -13.94 -13.21
CA ASN A 266 -6.04 -13.61 -11.88
C ASN A 266 -7.09 -14.64 -11.53
N GLU A 267 -6.92 -15.35 -10.43
CA GLU A 267 -8.06 -15.96 -9.77
C GLU A 267 -8.81 -14.83 -9.04
N LEU A 268 -9.61 -14.07 -9.78
CA LEU A 268 -10.41 -13.00 -9.17
C LEU A 268 -11.40 -13.63 -8.18
N TRP A 269 -11.02 -13.60 -6.94
CA TRP A 269 -11.93 -13.85 -5.84
C TRP A 269 -12.81 -12.59 -5.70
N THR A 270 -13.88 -12.54 -6.48
CA THR A 270 -14.89 -11.50 -6.28
C THR A 270 -15.58 -11.80 -4.96
N LEU A 271 -15.44 -10.88 -4.01
CA LEU A 271 -16.29 -10.93 -2.81
C LEU A 271 -17.75 -10.93 -3.28
N PRO A 272 -18.61 -11.76 -2.69
CA PRO A 272 -20.03 -11.75 -3.05
C PRO A 272 -20.62 -10.36 -2.83
N ASP A 273 -21.58 -10.00 -3.70
CA ASP A 273 -22.32 -8.76 -3.54
C ASP A 273 -22.90 -8.66 -2.13
N ASP A 274 -22.82 -7.49 -1.55
CA ASP A 274 -23.30 -7.20 -0.20
C ASP A 274 -24.57 -6.32 -0.28
N PRO A 275 -25.76 -6.90 -0.09
CA PRO A 275 -27.00 -6.15 -0.24
C PRO A 275 -27.12 -4.95 0.72
N ILE A 276 -26.43 -4.97 1.87
CA ILE A 276 -26.45 -3.84 2.82
C ILE A 276 -25.64 -2.68 2.25
N LEU A 277 -24.46 -2.95 1.70
CA LEU A 277 -23.61 -1.92 1.10
C LEU A 277 -24.26 -1.34 -0.17
N GLU A 278 -24.89 -2.20 -0.98
CA GLU A 278 -25.67 -1.76 -2.15
C GLU A 278 -26.83 -0.84 -1.73
N ASN A 279 -27.58 -1.20 -0.69
CA ASN A 279 -28.67 -0.36 -0.18
C ASN A 279 -28.15 0.98 0.36
N VAL A 280 -26.99 1.01 1.01
CA VAL A 280 -26.33 2.27 1.43
C VAL A 280 -25.98 3.13 0.23
N SER A 281 -25.45 2.53 -0.85
CA SER A 281 -25.11 3.26 -2.08
C SER A 281 -26.32 3.84 -2.80
N ASN A 282 -27.50 3.25 -2.62
CA ASN A 282 -28.76 3.77 -3.16
C ASN A 282 -29.23 5.02 -2.40
N ILE A 283 -28.96 5.10 -1.09
CA ILE A 283 -29.32 6.28 -0.26
C ILE A 283 -28.32 7.42 -0.48
N VAL A 284 -27.03 7.08 -0.58
CA VAL A 284 -25.92 8.06 -0.72
C VAL A 284 -25.35 7.94 -2.13
N ASN A 285 -25.72 8.90 -2.98
CA ASN A 285 -25.38 8.92 -4.40
C ASN A 285 -25.12 10.35 -4.90
N ASN A 286 -24.94 10.56 -6.18
CA ASN A 286 -24.63 11.88 -6.74
C ASN A 286 -25.74 12.93 -6.54
N GLU A 287 -26.97 12.53 -6.28
CA GLU A 287 -28.10 13.43 -5.98
C GLU A 287 -28.19 13.74 -4.47
N ASN A 288 -27.82 12.75 -3.64
CA ASN A 288 -27.77 12.84 -2.17
C ASN A 288 -26.37 12.49 -1.68
N THR A 289 -25.49 13.47 -1.63
CA THR A 289 -24.04 13.28 -1.43
C THR A 289 -23.63 13.01 0.02
N GLU A 290 -24.55 13.16 0.99
CA GLU A 290 -24.28 12.95 2.40
C GLU A 290 -25.52 12.39 3.11
N TRP A 291 -25.32 11.44 4.03
CA TRP A 291 -26.31 10.97 4.98
C TRP A 291 -25.74 11.01 6.39
N ILE A 292 -26.50 11.58 7.34
CA ILE A 292 -26.12 11.67 8.74
C ILE A 292 -27.31 11.25 9.59
N GLY A 293 -27.10 10.29 10.51
CA GLY A 293 -28.14 9.82 11.40
C GLY A 293 -27.62 8.83 12.44
N THR A 294 -28.54 8.21 13.15
CA THR A 294 -28.25 7.12 14.09
C THR A 294 -28.35 5.76 13.40
N ALA A 295 -27.71 4.74 13.97
CA ALA A 295 -27.84 3.37 13.45
C ALA A 295 -29.30 2.86 13.46
N THR A 296 -30.12 3.34 14.38
CA THR A 296 -31.55 2.98 14.45
C THR A 296 -32.34 3.58 13.29
N GLU A 297 -32.08 4.84 12.95
CA GLU A 297 -32.68 5.51 11.80
C GLU A 297 -32.27 4.81 10.51
N LEU A 298 -30.98 4.45 10.39
CA LEU A 298 -30.46 3.75 9.21
C LEU A 298 -31.12 2.37 9.02
N VAL A 299 -31.27 1.56 10.09
CA VAL A 299 -31.99 0.27 10.02
C VAL A 299 -33.41 0.45 9.50
N THR A 300 -34.11 1.50 9.98
CA THR A 300 -35.46 1.80 9.56
C THR A 300 -35.53 2.21 8.09
N GLU A 301 -34.64 3.08 7.67
CA GLU A 301 -34.59 3.60 6.31
C GLU A 301 -34.23 2.53 5.28
N LEU A 302 -33.28 1.62 5.63
CA LEU A 302 -32.91 0.48 4.80
C LEU A 302 -33.93 -0.67 4.86
N GLY A 303 -34.92 -0.62 5.77
CA GLY A 303 -35.93 -1.67 5.94
C GLY A 303 -35.35 -3.03 6.38
N LEU A 304 -34.26 -3.01 7.17
CA LEU A 304 -33.53 -4.22 7.56
C LEU A 304 -34.11 -4.83 8.84
N ASP A 305 -34.17 -6.17 8.89
CA ASP A 305 -34.53 -6.91 10.11
C ASP A 305 -33.27 -7.35 10.89
N ILE A 306 -32.46 -6.35 11.28
CA ILE A 306 -31.25 -6.57 12.08
C ILE A 306 -31.14 -5.52 13.18
N SER A 307 -30.40 -5.82 14.25
CA SER A 307 -30.17 -4.84 15.32
C SER A 307 -29.26 -3.69 14.84
N PRO A 308 -29.46 -2.46 15.35
CA PRO A 308 -28.58 -1.32 15.04
C PRO A 308 -27.09 -1.60 15.32
N ASN A 309 -26.78 -2.35 16.37
CA ASN A 309 -25.41 -2.75 16.70
C ASN A 309 -24.84 -3.73 15.63
N SER A 310 -25.65 -4.66 15.16
CA SER A 310 -25.23 -5.60 14.10
C SER A 310 -24.94 -4.85 12.81
N LEU A 311 -25.81 -3.91 12.42
CA LEU A 311 -25.60 -3.06 11.25
C LEU A 311 -24.31 -2.25 11.38
N THR A 312 -24.10 -1.59 12.52
CA THR A 312 -22.89 -0.77 12.75
C THR A 312 -21.62 -1.59 12.63
N ARG A 313 -21.57 -2.79 13.23
CA ARG A 313 -20.42 -3.69 13.13
C ARG A 313 -20.18 -4.16 11.69
N HIS A 314 -21.25 -4.47 10.97
CA HIS A 314 -21.17 -4.83 9.57
C HIS A 314 -20.55 -3.70 8.74
N LEU A 315 -21.01 -2.47 8.93
CA LEU A 315 -20.48 -1.28 8.25
C LEU A 315 -19.05 -0.96 8.67
N ASN A 316 -18.70 -1.09 9.96
CA ASN A 316 -17.33 -0.87 10.44
C ASN A 316 -16.33 -1.81 9.75
N VAL A 317 -16.68 -3.10 9.63
CA VAL A 317 -15.82 -4.13 9.00
C VAL A 317 -15.71 -3.94 7.49
N ASN A 318 -16.76 -3.42 6.84
CA ASN A 318 -16.83 -3.24 5.39
C ASN A 318 -16.65 -1.76 4.96
N ALA A 319 -16.06 -0.93 5.80
CA ALA A 319 -15.83 0.48 5.48
C ALA A 319 -14.91 0.68 4.25
N ASP A 320 -13.96 -0.24 4.07
CA ASP A 320 -13.08 -0.30 2.91
C ASP A 320 -13.84 -0.64 1.61
N ARG A 321 -14.83 -1.54 1.67
CA ARG A 321 -15.67 -1.87 0.52
C ARG A 321 -16.56 -0.70 0.12
N LEU A 322 -17.16 0.01 1.08
CA LEU A 322 -17.91 1.24 0.81
C LEU A 322 -17.03 2.28 0.10
N PHE A 323 -15.80 2.43 0.55
CA PHE A 323 -14.85 3.35 -0.07
C PHE A 323 -14.44 2.91 -1.48
N ASN A 324 -14.00 1.66 -1.65
CA ASN A 324 -13.41 1.17 -2.89
C ASN A 324 -14.46 0.84 -3.97
N GLU A 325 -15.60 0.24 -3.60
CA GLU A 325 -16.62 -0.21 -4.55
C GLU A 325 -17.62 0.91 -4.90
N TYR A 326 -17.96 1.77 -3.90
CA TYR A 326 -19.03 2.77 -4.07
C TYR A 326 -18.57 4.23 -3.96
N ASN A 327 -17.29 4.50 -3.67
CA ASN A 327 -16.73 5.83 -3.38
C ASN A 327 -17.44 6.55 -2.21
N ILE A 328 -17.86 5.81 -1.20
CA ILE A 328 -18.52 6.33 -0.02
C ILE A 328 -17.56 6.27 1.17
N SER A 329 -17.27 7.42 1.79
CA SER A 329 -16.61 7.44 3.08
C SER A 329 -17.62 7.15 4.18
N TYR A 330 -17.23 6.35 5.14
CA TYR A 330 -18.02 5.98 6.29
C TYR A 330 -17.32 6.36 7.59
N GLU A 331 -18.07 7.03 8.47
CA GLU A 331 -17.60 7.36 9.81
C GLU A 331 -18.66 6.97 10.85
N ASN A 332 -18.17 6.46 11.99
CA ASN A 332 -18.98 6.11 13.15
C ASN A 332 -18.38 6.80 14.37
N THR A 333 -18.99 7.90 14.80
CA THR A 333 -18.48 8.75 15.87
C THR A 333 -19.42 8.74 17.07
N ARG A 334 -18.86 8.86 18.29
CA ARG A 334 -19.63 9.01 19.51
C ARG A 334 -19.83 10.50 19.79
N THR A 335 -21.07 10.96 19.79
CA THR A 335 -21.45 12.32 20.15
C THR A 335 -22.08 12.35 21.55
N HIS A 336 -22.29 13.55 22.12
CA HIS A 336 -23.01 13.71 23.38
C HIS A 336 -24.47 13.17 23.33
N ALA A 337 -25.06 13.09 22.14
CA ALA A 337 -26.40 12.56 21.90
C ALA A 337 -26.44 11.05 21.60
N GLY A 338 -25.29 10.38 21.49
CA GLY A 338 -25.18 8.97 21.14
C GLY A 338 -24.21 8.70 20.00
N ARG A 339 -24.24 7.49 19.43
CA ARG A 339 -23.45 7.15 18.24
C ARG A 339 -24.10 7.71 16.98
N GLN A 340 -23.32 8.41 16.18
CA GLN A 340 -23.70 9.00 14.90
C GLN A 340 -22.96 8.31 13.76
N VAL A 341 -23.70 7.92 12.75
CA VAL A 341 -23.21 7.36 11.49
C VAL A 341 -23.25 8.44 10.43
N THR A 342 -22.17 8.57 9.67
CA THR A 342 -22.05 9.53 8.57
C THR A 342 -21.55 8.81 7.33
N PHE A 343 -22.22 9.01 6.21
CA PHE A 343 -21.76 8.61 4.88
C PHE A 343 -21.59 9.86 4.02
N LYS A 344 -20.52 9.91 3.20
CA LYS A 344 -20.28 10.99 2.23
C LYS A 344 -19.73 10.41 0.93
N ILE A 345 -20.24 10.89 -0.20
CA ILE A 345 -19.62 10.63 -1.50
C ILE A 345 -18.27 11.33 -1.55
N ILE A 346 -17.27 10.59 -1.97
CA ILE A 346 -15.95 11.14 -2.26
C ILE A 346 -15.98 11.59 -3.73
N PRO A 347 -15.80 12.90 -4.01
CA PRO A 347 -15.75 13.36 -5.38
C PRO A 347 -14.61 12.64 -6.09
N LYS A 348 -14.89 11.99 -7.22
CA LYS A 348 -13.82 11.60 -8.14
C LYS A 348 -13.19 12.92 -8.59
N GLU A 349 -11.88 13.08 -8.33
CA GLU A 349 -11.14 14.20 -8.92
C GLU A 349 -11.38 14.14 -10.43
N THR A 350 -12.15 15.12 -10.92
CA THR A 350 -12.39 15.28 -12.35
C THR A 350 -11.07 15.55 -13.03
N GLU A 351 -10.76 14.76 -14.06
CA GLU A 351 -9.62 14.87 -14.95
C GLU A 351 -9.39 16.28 -15.49
#